data_1e069a39abc6da3356eb8c12ac66ee4a
#
_entry.id   1e069a39abc6da3356eb8c12ac66ee4a
#
_cell.length_a   1.000
_cell.length_b   1.000
_cell.length_c   1.000
_cell.angle_alpha   90.00
_cell.angle_beta   90.00
_cell.angle_gamma   90.00
#
_symmetry.space_group_name_H-M   'P 1'
#
loop_
_entity.id
_entity.type
_entity.pdbx_description
1 polymer ?
#
loop_
_entity_poly.entity_id
_entity_poly.type
_entity_poly.pdbx_seq_one_letter_code
_entity_poly.pdbx_strand_id
1 'polypeptide(L)'
;MSSASPEANIANPYRRLSASQMVTWKACPRLWYYNNIPKLRGPLPPQIIRGNAAESCISRVMRDSPTLVPGESEDILKSPILDDGNPAYEFGELWPGPSLQALDRSEWPTDRKAMEKWALSRADSHFQKCWDDAVRDWESLTNRVGTSDSADISECREMVENGIRMHLDQVERCLNSLDSDTLESWRGGSNRPEWPAPDGFPLSWSEPHPCAQEPNTEPSWTEAWEIARPWFVDPDADSFTQTTSHPEGWFQGEYDLVYRWTGRPSVIDIKASQGKGDRSGGYLEQLRLYAWLWWETHDRTEEVESLEIWYLGPGKAKGVELPSPEELEEYSSELKDLYLAIHAKNPSLEDCPADPSPLRYFDSGGEPSVPPLDPDPNARCRRCDLRGICENGKHDLELPSETRIERFGHAWPITPIGSIRTRADATGMVSDLRGPSLDESGGVELSFRLQDGFDRAKVRPSRYGSPSDVTRSIANGVKVRVEGAIPSIWRGEVVLDIDESSRISLAKDDESSPIVEIETRINVIGRIWSIDAFPDGLGVSRWSVTIVDKSGSAGVIAFKQFIPVLAAGLSRGDEIAILNGEVGEFNGRAQVRVGPNTRVVSVRTSEDVPSF
;
A
#
# COMPACT_ATOMS: atom_id res chain seq x y z
N MET A 1 4.01 5.30 -40.71
CA MET A 1 3.18 4.58 -39.74
C MET A 1 4.04 4.42 -38.52
N SER A 2 3.91 5.36 -37.56
CA SER A 2 4.65 5.31 -36.29
C SER A 2 3.96 4.25 -35.44
N SER A 3 4.65 3.19 -35.12
CA SER A 3 4.25 2.24 -34.08
C SER A 3 4.25 3.03 -32.77
N ALA A 4 3.08 3.38 -32.27
CA ALA A 4 2.96 3.84 -30.89
C ALA A 4 3.58 2.74 -30.00
N SER A 5 4.60 3.11 -29.25
CA SER A 5 5.24 2.22 -28.29
C SER A 5 4.19 1.81 -27.25
N PRO A 6 4.24 0.57 -26.73
CA PRO A 6 3.35 0.13 -25.66
C PRO A 6 3.44 0.97 -24.38
N GLU A 7 4.39 1.87 -24.32
CA GLU A 7 4.74 2.69 -23.14
C GLU A 7 3.74 3.82 -22.82
N ALA A 8 2.89 4.21 -23.76
CA ALA A 8 1.99 5.36 -23.61
C ALA A 8 0.74 5.11 -22.73
N ASN A 9 0.54 3.93 -22.15
CA ASN A 9 -0.67 3.56 -21.40
C ASN A 9 -0.39 3.04 -19.96
N ILE A 10 0.72 3.43 -19.34
CA ILE A 10 1.17 2.88 -18.06
C ILE A 10 0.82 3.79 -16.88
N ALA A 11 -0.28 4.48 -16.93
CA ALA A 11 -0.75 5.27 -15.81
C ALA A 11 -1.82 4.55 -14.97
N ASN A 12 -1.61 3.28 -14.62
CA ASN A 12 -2.44 2.66 -13.59
C ASN A 12 -1.67 2.66 -12.25
N PRO A 13 -1.93 3.61 -11.34
CA PRO A 13 -1.22 3.73 -10.07
C PRO A 13 -1.34 2.49 -9.18
N TYR A 14 -2.29 1.59 -9.45
CA TYR A 14 -2.47 0.32 -8.72
C TYR A 14 -1.52 -0.80 -9.16
N ARG A 15 -0.71 -0.59 -10.18
CA ARG A 15 0.18 -1.61 -10.75
C ARG A 15 1.66 -1.27 -10.66
N ARG A 16 2.03 -0.21 -9.96
CA ARG A 16 3.45 0.11 -9.73
C ARG A 16 4.11 -0.95 -8.87
N LEU A 17 5.35 -1.26 -9.17
CA LEU A 17 6.18 -2.04 -8.25
C LEU A 17 6.63 -1.18 -7.08
N SER A 18 6.91 -1.81 -5.96
CA SER A 18 7.57 -1.16 -4.81
C SER A 18 8.70 -2.03 -4.27
N ALA A 19 9.59 -1.42 -3.50
CA ALA A 19 10.68 -2.13 -2.86
C ALA A 19 10.18 -3.32 -2.02
N SER A 20 9.09 -3.16 -1.26
CA SER A 20 8.49 -4.23 -0.47
C SER A 20 7.89 -5.36 -1.33
N GLN A 21 7.32 -5.04 -2.49
CA GLN A 21 6.86 -6.05 -3.44
C GLN A 21 8.03 -6.84 -4.01
N MET A 22 9.13 -6.15 -4.36
CA MET A 22 10.32 -6.81 -4.89
C MET A 22 10.99 -7.73 -3.87
N VAL A 23 11.12 -7.29 -2.62
CA VAL A 23 11.60 -8.13 -1.52
C VAL A 23 10.73 -9.38 -1.36
N THR A 24 9.40 -9.20 -1.45
CA THR A 24 8.46 -10.34 -1.38
C THR A 24 8.62 -11.28 -2.58
N TRP A 25 8.80 -10.75 -3.79
CA TRP A 25 9.05 -11.54 -4.99
C TRP A 25 10.35 -12.35 -4.89
N LYS A 26 11.46 -11.71 -4.52
CA LYS A 26 12.75 -12.39 -4.32
C LYS A 26 12.69 -13.45 -3.22
N ALA A 27 11.88 -13.22 -2.19
CA ALA A 27 11.68 -14.22 -1.14
C ALA A 27 10.83 -15.40 -1.61
N CYS A 28 9.75 -15.17 -2.34
CA CYS A 28 8.87 -16.19 -2.90
C CYS A 28 7.89 -15.57 -3.91
N PRO A 29 8.02 -15.84 -5.23
CA PRO A 29 7.09 -15.33 -6.25
C PRO A 29 5.63 -15.69 -5.96
N ARG A 30 5.35 -16.88 -5.41
CA ARG A 30 4.01 -17.32 -5.03
C ARG A 30 3.41 -16.46 -3.90
N LEU A 31 4.21 -16.06 -2.92
CA LEU A 31 3.78 -15.16 -1.85
C LEU A 31 3.45 -13.78 -2.42
N TRP A 32 4.30 -13.27 -3.32
CA TRP A 32 4.04 -12.04 -4.03
C TRP A 32 2.71 -12.11 -4.82
N TYR A 33 2.46 -13.21 -5.53
CA TYR A 33 1.21 -13.43 -6.27
C TYR A 33 -0.01 -13.29 -5.35
N TYR A 34 -0.02 -14.05 -4.25
CA TYR A 34 -1.14 -13.99 -3.31
C TYR A 34 -1.37 -12.61 -2.71
N ASN A 35 -0.31 -11.89 -2.39
CA ASN A 35 -0.41 -10.56 -1.81
C ASN A 35 -0.90 -9.50 -2.81
N ASN A 36 -0.54 -9.61 -4.08
CA ASN A 36 -0.71 -8.53 -5.06
C ASN A 36 -1.83 -8.80 -6.09
N ILE A 37 -2.07 -10.03 -6.47
CA ILE A 37 -3.10 -10.37 -7.46
C ILE A 37 -4.45 -10.62 -6.77
N PRO A 38 -4.64 -11.69 -5.96
CA PRO A 38 -5.86 -11.85 -5.18
C PRO A 38 -5.90 -10.94 -3.94
N LYS A 39 -4.84 -10.22 -3.64
CA LYS A 39 -4.71 -9.29 -2.49
C LYS A 39 -5.05 -9.95 -1.15
N LEU A 40 -4.59 -11.18 -0.96
CA LEU A 40 -4.69 -11.88 0.31
C LEU A 40 -3.68 -11.28 1.29
N ARG A 41 -4.16 -10.38 2.12
CA ARG A 41 -3.33 -9.81 3.18
C ARG A 41 -3.21 -10.81 4.32
N GLY A 42 -1.98 -11.05 4.76
CA GLY A 42 -1.71 -11.80 5.97
C GLY A 42 -2.36 -11.16 7.20
N PRO A 43 -2.44 -11.88 8.32
CA PRO A 43 -2.95 -11.35 9.56
C PRO A 43 -2.06 -10.21 10.06
N LEU A 44 -2.67 -9.10 10.51
CA LEU A 44 -1.97 -7.94 11.05
C LEU A 44 -2.07 -7.93 12.57
N PRO A 45 -1.01 -8.33 13.28
CA PRO A 45 -1.00 -8.38 14.73
C PRO A 45 -0.88 -6.96 15.33
N PRO A 46 -1.27 -6.77 16.60
CA PRO A 46 -1.26 -5.47 17.27
C PRO A 46 0.13 -4.82 17.37
N GLN A 47 1.20 -5.58 17.20
CA GLN A 47 2.57 -5.05 17.18
C GLN A 47 2.80 -3.97 16.10
N ILE A 48 1.95 -3.93 15.07
CA ILE A 48 1.96 -2.88 14.04
C ILE A 48 1.59 -1.52 14.64
N ILE A 49 0.70 -1.47 15.63
CA ILE A 49 0.34 -0.24 16.36
C ILE A 49 1.61 0.42 16.89
N ARG A 50 2.47 -0.38 17.53
CA ARG A 50 3.72 0.07 18.11
C ARG A 50 4.66 0.66 17.06
N GLY A 51 4.75 0.00 15.89
CA GLY A 51 5.55 0.50 14.76
C GLY A 51 5.10 1.87 14.30
N ASN A 52 3.83 1.97 13.94
CA ASN A 52 3.25 3.19 13.41
C ASN A 52 3.29 4.35 14.43
N ALA A 53 2.99 4.06 15.71
CA ALA A 53 3.02 5.07 16.76
C ALA A 53 4.44 5.58 17.03
N ALA A 54 5.44 4.69 17.09
CA ALA A 54 6.83 5.07 17.33
C ALA A 54 7.36 5.93 16.18
N GLU A 55 7.20 5.49 14.94
CA GLU A 55 7.64 6.22 13.74
C GLU A 55 6.96 7.60 13.63
N SER A 56 5.63 7.66 13.81
CA SER A 56 4.88 8.92 13.82
C SER A 56 5.36 9.87 14.91
N CYS A 57 5.62 9.37 16.13
CA CYS A 57 6.08 10.20 17.24
C CYS A 57 7.51 10.73 16.99
N ILE A 58 8.42 9.88 16.56
CA ILE A 58 9.82 10.25 16.25
C ILE A 58 9.85 11.31 15.14
N SER A 59 9.12 11.10 14.06
CA SER A 59 9.08 12.05 12.94
C SER A 59 8.51 13.41 13.34
N ARG A 60 7.52 13.45 14.26
CA ARG A 60 7.02 14.72 14.81
C ARG A 60 8.06 15.46 15.62
N VAL A 61 8.77 14.75 16.52
CA VAL A 61 9.85 15.36 17.33
C VAL A 61 10.96 15.91 16.44
N MET A 62 11.36 15.18 15.40
CA MET A 62 12.41 15.64 14.48
C MET A 62 11.98 16.85 13.65
N ARG A 63 10.68 17.09 13.49
CA ARG A 63 10.14 18.31 12.86
C ARG A 63 10.03 19.47 13.82
N ASP A 64 9.98 19.26 15.12
CA ASP A 64 9.96 20.34 16.11
C ASP A 64 11.29 21.08 16.16
N SER A 65 11.25 22.37 16.44
CA SER A 65 12.44 23.20 16.65
C SER A 65 12.70 23.42 18.14
N PRO A 66 13.94 23.29 18.60
CA PRO A 66 14.29 23.62 19.98
C PRO A 66 14.29 25.12 20.26
N THR A 67 14.16 25.95 19.23
CA THR A 67 14.26 27.40 19.32
C THR A 67 13.01 28.14 18.85
N LEU A 68 12.08 27.42 18.22
CA LEU A 68 10.88 28.00 17.63
C LEU A 68 9.64 27.25 18.10
N VAL A 69 8.58 27.98 18.33
CA VAL A 69 7.26 27.40 18.63
C VAL A 69 6.20 28.01 17.71
N PRO A 70 5.15 27.24 17.35
CA PRO A 70 4.02 27.80 16.63
C PRO A 70 3.34 28.88 17.46
N GLY A 71 2.89 29.96 16.82
CA GLY A 71 2.17 31.05 17.48
C GLY A 71 0.87 30.55 18.13
N GLU A 72 -0.21 30.42 17.38
CA GLU A 72 -1.54 30.10 17.94
C GLU A 72 -2.21 28.85 17.38
N SER A 73 -1.57 28.08 16.53
CA SER A 73 -2.19 26.91 15.88
C SER A 73 -1.70 25.59 16.48
N GLU A 74 -2.62 24.76 16.95
CA GLU A 74 -2.34 23.42 17.46
C GLU A 74 -1.95 22.41 16.35
N ASP A 75 -2.28 22.67 15.10
CA ASP A 75 -2.06 21.74 13.98
C ASP A 75 -1.25 22.39 12.86
N ILE A 76 0.05 22.55 13.13
CA ILE A 76 1.03 23.14 12.19
C ILE A 76 1.24 22.35 10.91
N LEU A 77 0.80 21.10 10.90
CA LEU A 77 1.17 20.13 9.88
C LEU A 77 0.10 19.93 8.81
N LYS A 78 -1.01 20.66 8.89
CA LYS A 78 -2.11 20.50 7.92
C LYS A 78 -2.53 21.85 7.38
N SER A 79 -2.75 21.90 6.08
CA SER A 79 -3.42 23.03 5.46
C SER A 79 -4.77 23.27 6.17
N PRO A 80 -5.12 24.53 6.47
CA PRO A 80 -6.46 24.84 6.97
C PRO A 80 -7.54 24.25 6.08
N ILE A 81 -8.59 23.72 6.66
CA ILE A 81 -9.76 23.24 5.92
C ILE A 81 -10.73 24.38 5.74
N LEU A 82 -11.11 24.66 4.52
CA LEU A 82 -12.12 25.66 4.17
C LEU A 82 -13.53 25.18 4.53
N ASP A 83 -14.49 26.09 4.56
CA ASP A 83 -15.89 25.82 4.89
C ASP A 83 -16.55 24.77 3.96
N ASP A 84 -16.03 24.61 2.75
CA ASP A 84 -16.45 23.58 1.79
C ASP A 84 -15.83 22.19 2.05
N GLY A 85 -14.97 22.08 3.08
CA GLY A 85 -14.30 20.84 3.45
C GLY A 85 -13.01 20.53 2.67
N ASN A 86 -12.58 21.42 1.78
CA ASN A 86 -11.34 21.28 1.03
C ASN A 86 -10.15 21.94 1.76
N PRO A 87 -8.91 21.48 1.55
CA PRO A 87 -7.74 22.16 2.06
C PRO A 87 -7.58 23.53 1.39
N ALA A 88 -7.19 24.55 2.14
CA ALA A 88 -6.97 25.92 1.65
C ALA A 88 -5.80 26.00 0.66
N TYR A 89 -4.87 25.02 0.76
CA TYR A 89 -3.72 24.89 -0.13
C TYR A 89 -3.72 23.48 -0.72
N GLU A 90 -3.61 23.39 -2.03
CA GLU A 90 -3.45 22.12 -2.71
C GLU A 90 -2.07 21.52 -2.40
N PHE A 91 -1.97 20.22 -2.54
CA PHE A 91 -0.72 19.51 -2.38
C PHE A 91 0.33 20.07 -3.36
N GLY A 92 1.48 20.51 -2.83
CA GLY A 92 2.52 21.16 -3.62
C GLY A 92 2.45 22.69 -3.67
N GLU A 93 1.39 23.33 -3.17
CA GLU A 93 1.37 24.77 -2.95
C GLU A 93 2.12 25.14 -1.66
N LEU A 94 2.85 26.25 -1.72
CA LEU A 94 3.55 26.78 -0.53
C LEU A 94 2.53 27.31 0.49
N TRP A 95 2.21 26.51 1.48
CA TRP A 95 1.45 26.97 2.63
C TRP A 95 2.35 27.84 3.51
N PRO A 96 1.98 29.10 3.79
CA PRO A 96 2.81 29.98 4.62
C PRO A 96 2.93 29.50 6.07
N GLY A 97 2.11 28.55 6.50
CA GLY A 97 2.12 28.04 7.87
C GLY A 97 1.70 29.07 8.91
N PRO A 98 1.58 28.67 10.17
CA PRO A 98 1.43 29.60 11.28
C PRO A 98 2.74 30.38 11.48
N SER A 99 2.65 31.61 11.95
CA SER A 99 3.83 32.38 12.33
C SER A 99 4.59 31.65 13.45
N LEU A 100 5.88 31.43 13.25
CA LEU A 100 6.75 30.86 14.27
C LEU A 100 7.26 31.98 15.18
N GLN A 101 7.31 31.69 16.47
CA GLN A 101 7.85 32.58 17.49
C GLN A 101 9.16 31.99 18.01
N ALA A 102 10.20 32.82 18.08
CA ALA A 102 11.45 32.41 18.70
C ALA A 102 11.27 32.33 20.23
N LEU A 103 11.73 31.22 20.81
CA LEU A 103 11.86 31.09 22.26
C LEU A 103 12.96 32.02 22.80
N ASP A 104 12.89 32.37 24.08
CA ASP A 104 13.98 33.08 24.73
C ASP A 104 15.26 32.24 24.69
N ARG A 105 16.40 32.87 24.39
CA ARG A 105 17.69 32.17 24.28
C ARG A 105 18.09 31.42 25.56
N SER A 106 17.59 31.82 26.72
CA SER A 106 17.82 31.11 27.98
C SER A 106 17.11 29.75 28.07
N GLU A 107 16.14 29.51 27.21
CA GLU A 107 15.41 28.23 27.14
C GLU A 107 16.04 27.25 26.14
N TRP A 108 17.01 27.69 25.34
CA TRP A 108 17.61 26.86 24.30
C TRP A 108 18.52 25.79 24.90
N PRO A 109 18.45 24.53 24.40
CA PRO A 109 19.37 23.50 24.83
C PRO A 109 20.82 23.82 24.44
N THR A 110 21.72 23.75 25.38
CA THR A 110 23.14 24.14 25.20
C THR A 110 24.09 22.95 25.10
N ASP A 111 23.63 21.74 25.43
CA ASP A 111 24.43 20.52 25.40
C ASP A 111 23.55 19.30 25.07
N ARG A 112 24.18 18.15 24.84
CA ARG A 112 23.48 16.90 24.51
C ARG A 112 22.41 16.54 25.52
N LYS A 113 22.67 16.69 26.80
CA LYS A 113 21.74 16.30 27.87
C LYS A 113 20.50 17.21 27.90
N ALA A 114 20.71 18.51 27.72
CA ALA A 114 19.63 19.49 27.60
C ALA A 114 18.78 19.23 26.36
N MET A 115 19.44 18.94 25.21
CA MET A 115 18.76 18.61 23.95
C MET A 115 17.95 17.31 24.07
N GLU A 116 18.52 16.25 24.68
CA GLU A 116 17.80 15.00 24.94
C GLU A 116 16.57 15.24 25.84
N LYS A 117 16.74 16.01 26.92
CA LYS A 117 15.62 16.34 27.81
C LYS A 117 14.51 17.10 27.07
N TRP A 118 14.87 18.07 26.22
CA TRP A 118 13.92 18.79 25.41
C TRP A 118 13.20 17.85 24.42
N ALA A 119 13.92 17.05 23.66
CA ALA A 119 13.36 16.16 22.65
C ALA A 119 12.43 15.09 23.26
N LEU A 120 12.81 14.52 24.42
CA LEU A 120 11.95 13.57 25.15
C LEU A 120 10.70 14.24 25.70
N SER A 121 10.77 15.50 26.15
CA SER A 121 9.58 16.26 26.54
C SER A 121 8.63 16.51 25.36
N ARG A 122 9.18 16.75 24.16
CA ARG A 122 8.37 16.84 22.93
C ARG A 122 7.73 15.50 22.59
N ALA A 123 8.49 14.41 22.71
CA ALA A 123 7.94 13.07 22.52
C ALA A 123 6.76 12.78 23.45
N ASP A 124 6.88 13.10 24.72
CA ASP A 124 5.79 12.93 25.69
C ASP A 124 4.54 13.71 25.29
N SER A 125 4.70 14.91 24.73
CA SER A 125 3.58 15.73 24.27
C SER A 125 2.88 15.16 23.02
N HIS A 126 3.60 14.47 22.14
CA HIS A 126 3.05 13.88 20.90
C HIS A 126 2.56 12.44 21.09
N PHE A 127 3.14 11.71 22.04
CA PHE A 127 3.03 10.25 22.15
C PHE A 127 1.60 9.76 22.23
N GLN A 128 0.78 10.34 23.10
CA GLN A 128 -0.59 9.87 23.30
C GLN A 128 -1.41 9.97 22.02
N LYS A 129 -1.30 11.10 21.31
CA LYS A 129 -1.99 11.28 20.03
C LYS A 129 -1.52 10.26 18.99
N CYS A 130 -0.20 10.06 18.85
CA CYS A 130 0.35 9.08 17.90
C CYS A 130 -0.10 7.66 18.22
N TRP A 131 -0.16 7.31 19.50
CA TRP A 131 -0.67 6.01 19.94
C TRP A 131 -2.14 5.81 19.60
N ASP A 132 -2.99 6.78 19.96
CA ASP A 132 -4.43 6.71 19.71
C ASP A 132 -4.76 6.66 18.22
N ASP A 133 -4.03 7.44 17.41
CA ASP A 133 -4.16 7.41 15.95
C ASP A 133 -3.77 6.03 15.40
N ALA A 134 -2.64 5.46 15.82
CA ALA A 134 -2.19 4.15 15.38
C ALA A 134 -3.14 3.01 15.82
N VAL A 135 -3.72 3.09 17.02
CA VAL A 135 -4.76 2.16 17.49
C VAL A 135 -6.00 2.25 16.60
N ARG A 136 -6.51 3.45 16.37
CA ARG A 136 -7.69 3.69 15.53
C ARG A 136 -7.48 3.17 14.11
N ASP A 137 -6.31 3.45 13.53
CA ASP A 137 -5.98 3.01 12.17
C ASP A 137 -5.90 1.49 12.09
N TRP A 138 -5.25 0.84 13.07
CA TRP A 138 -5.19 -0.62 13.14
C TRP A 138 -6.58 -1.24 13.36
N GLU A 139 -7.41 -0.66 14.23
CA GLU A 139 -8.78 -1.13 14.48
C GLU A 139 -9.69 -1.01 13.25
N SER A 140 -9.38 -0.11 12.33
CA SER A 140 -10.07 0.02 11.05
C SER A 140 -9.72 -1.10 10.05
N LEU A 141 -8.61 -1.83 10.26
CA LEU A 141 -8.14 -2.86 9.34
C LEU A 141 -8.98 -4.14 9.44
N THR A 142 -9.31 -4.69 8.29
CA THR A 142 -10.20 -5.85 8.18
C THR A 142 -9.51 -7.19 8.43
N ASN A 143 -8.18 -7.23 8.31
CA ASN A 143 -7.36 -8.42 8.51
C ASN A 143 -6.57 -8.40 9.83
N ARG A 144 -6.96 -7.55 10.78
CA ARG A 144 -6.35 -7.54 12.12
C ARG A 144 -6.66 -8.83 12.89
N VAL A 145 -5.72 -9.23 13.73
CA VAL A 145 -5.86 -10.36 14.65
C VAL A 145 -5.45 -9.95 16.06
N GLY A 146 -6.15 -10.44 17.06
CA GLY A 146 -5.91 -10.06 18.45
C GLY A 146 -6.66 -8.78 18.84
N THR A 147 -6.23 -8.17 19.93
CA THR A 147 -6.79 -6.93 20.48
C THR A 147 -5.70 -5.87 20.64
N SER A 148 -6.05 -4.59 20.55
CA SER A 148 -5.11 -3.48 20.74
C SER A 148 -4.44 -3.51 22.12
N ASP A 149 -5.10 -4.04 23.15
CA ASP A 149 -4.54 -4.18 24.50
C ASP A 149 -3.29 -5.05 24.57
N SER A 150 -3.06 -5.91 23.57
CA SER A 150 -1.85 -6.74 23.49
C SER A 150 -0.64 -6.01 22.87
N ALA A 151 -0.80 -4.78 22.41
CA ALA A 151 0.29 -3.91 22.03
C ALA A 151 0.90 -3.28 23.30
N ASP A 152 2.20 -3.48 23.50
CA ASP A 152 2.90 -2.94 24.68
C ASP A 152 3.25 -1.47 24.48
N ILE A 153 2.50 -0.59 25.14
CA ILE A 153 2.69 0.86 25.10
C ILE A 153 4.02 1.28 25.76
N SER A 154 4.49 0.55 26.76
CA SER A 154 5.75 0.86 27.44
C SER A 154 6.94 0.55 26.53
N GLU A 155 6.91 -0.57 25.83
CA GLU A 155 7.91 -0.93 24.81
C GLU A 155 7.89 0.10 23.65
N CYS A 156 6.71 0.60 23.26
CA CYS A 156 6.62 1.66 22.26
C CYS A 156 7.31 2.95 22.71
N ARG A 157 7.12 3.36 23.99
CA ARG A 157 7.81 4.55 24.54
C ARG A 157 9.33 4.38 24.53
N GLU A 158 9.82 3.23 24.95
CA GLU A 158 11.26 2.92 24.92
C GLU A 158 11.81 3.00 23.47
N MET A 159 11.06 2.50 22.50
CA MET A 159 11.43 2.61 21.09
C MET A 159 11.49 4.06 20.60
N VAL A 160 10.54 4.91 21.01
CA VAL A 160 10.57 6.36 20.70
C VAL A 160 11.80 7.01 21.31
N GLU A 161 12.10 6.76 22.59
CA GLU A 161 13.29 7.29 23.24
C GLU A 161 14.57 6.87 22.52
N ASN A 162 14.67 5.59 22.13
CA ASN A 162 15.82 5.07 21.41
C ASN A 162 15.97 5.77 20.03
N GLY A 163 14.89 5.94 19.27
CA GLY A 163 14.92 6.65 18.00
C GLY A 163 15.38 8.10 18.14
N ILE A 164 14.93 8.80 19.19
CA ILE A 164 15.38 10.16 19.51
C ILE A 164 16.86 10.19 19.83
N ARG A 165 17.38 9.24 20.65
CA ARG A 165 18.81 9.15 20.96
C ARG A 165 19.64 8.88 19.71
N MET A 166 19.16 8.04 18.80
CA MET A 166 19.83 7.78 17.52
C MET A 166 19.86 9.03 16.64
N HIS A 167 18.78 9.82 16.61
CA HIS A 167 18.82 11.12 15.95
C HIS A 167 19.82 12.10 16.60
N LEU A 168 19.87 12.14 17.94
CA LEU A 168 20.85 12.95 18.65
C LEU A 168 22.30 12.55 18.35
N ASP A 169 22.56 11.28 18.04
CA ASP A 169 23.87 10.83 17.57
C ASP A 169 24.20 11.41 16.18
N GLN A 170 23.19 11.61 15.31
CA GLN A 170 23.37 12.33 14.04
C GLN A 170 23.66 13.82 14.28
N VAL A 171 22.90 14.46 15.16
CA VAL A 171 23.10 15.85 15.55
C VAL A 171 24.51 16.06 16.13
N GLU A 172 24.98 15.18 17.00
CA GLU A 172 26.33 15.24 17.57
C GLU A 172 27.41 15.02 16.52
N ARG A 173 27.20 14.09 15.57
CA ARG A 173 28.08 13.93 14.41
C ARG A 173 28.15 15.20 13.58
N CYS A 174 27.01 15.82 13.29
CA CYS A 174 26.92 17.09 12.59
C CYS A 174 27.71 18.17 13.35
N LEU A 175 27.44 18.36 14.63
CA LEU A 175 28.13 19.32 15.49
C LEU A 175 29.66 19.20 15.43
N ASN A 176 30.17 17.97 15.41
CA ASN A 176 31.61 17.68 15.49
C ASN A 176 32.32 17.66 14.13
N SER A 177 31.61 17.56 13.02
CA SER A 177 32.20 17.35 11.69
C SER A 177 31.78 18.39 10.64
N LEU A 178 30.87 19.30 10.98
CA LEU A 178 30.45 20.36 10.08
C LEU A 178 31.62 21.30 9.77
N ASP A 179 31.92 21.50 8.49
CA ASP A 179 32.96 22.43 8.10
C ASP A 179 32.52 23.90 8.22
N SER A 180 33.48 24.77 8.44
CA SER A 180 33.22 26.19 8.68
C SER A 180 32.51 26.88 7.51
N ASP A 181 32.80 26.48 6.29
CA ASP A 181 32.23 27.15 5.11
C ASP A 181 30.74 26.77 4.97
N THR A 182 30.39 25.51 5.19
CA THR A 182 29.01 25.03 5.23
C THR A 182 28.23 25.70 6.36
N LEU A 183 28.82 25.79 7.56
CA LEU A 183 28.18 26.45 8.71
C LEU A 183 27.92 27.94 8.44
N GLU A 184 28.91 28.68 7.94
CA GLU A 184 28.75 30.11 7.68
C GLU A 184 27.78 30.37 6.51
N SER A 185 27.77 29.50 5.51
CA SER A 185 26.77 29.52 4.43
C SER A 185 25.35 29.28 4.99
N TRP A 186 25.18 28.33 5.86
CA TRP A 186 23.90 28.07 6.52
C TRP A 186 23.49 29.27 7.41
N ARG A 187 24.37 29.83 8.19
CA ARG A 187 24.13 31.05 8.99
C ARG A 187 23.71 32.23 8.11
N GLY A 188 24.30 32.35 6.93
CA GLY A 188 23.94 33.35 5.93
C GLY A 188 22.60 33.13 5.23
N GLY A 189 21.98 31.98 5.42
CA GLY A 189 20.71 31.61 4.78
C GLY A 189 20.83 31.01 3.38
N SER A 190 22.04 30.78 2.88
CA SER A 190 22.27 30.33 1.49
C SER A 190 22.06 28.85 1.26
N ASN A 191 22.25 28.01 2.28
CA ASN A 191 22.15 26.54 2.21
C ASN A 191 21.08 25.98 3.13
N ARG A 192 19.96 26.68 3.25
CA ARG A 192 18.88 26.13 4.05
C ARG A 192 18.24 25.00 3.32
N PRO A 193 18.07 23.85 3.97
CA PRO A 193 17.17 22.89 3.45
C PRO A 193 15.80 23.54 3.40
N GLU A 194 15.24 23.67 2.21
CA GLU A 194 13.82 23.82 2.08
C GLU A 194 13.19 22.59 2.71
N TRP A 195 12.32 22.80 3.66
CA TRP A 195 11.55 21.69 4.22
C TRP A 195 10.31 21.53 3.36
N PRO A 196 10.28 20.57 2.46
CA PRO A 196 9.03 20.20 1.83
C PRO A 196 8.25 19.45 2.87
N ALA A 197 7.50 20.11 3.67
CA ALA A 197 6.56 19.41 4.51
C ALA A 197 5.30 19.20 3.70
N PRO A 198 5.01 17.98 3.27
CA PRO A 198 3.67 17.63 2.76
C PRO A 198 2.59 17.97 3.79
N ASP A 199 2.99 18.29 4.98
CA ASP A 199 2.14 18.60 6.13
C ASP A 199 2.07 20.10 6.45
N GLY A 200 2.52 20.97 5.52
CA GLY A 200 2.39 22.41 5.69
C GLY A 200 3.34 23.05 6.72
N PHE A 201 4.49 22.44 6.98
CA PHE A 201 5.51 23.08 7.80
C PHE A 201 6.13 24.26 7.03
N PRO A 202 6.39 25.43 7.66
CA PRO A 202 6.95 26.57 6.97
C PRO A 202 8.35 26.26 6.44
N LEU A 203 8.53 26.43 5.15
CA LEU A 203 9.51 25.76 4.36
C LEU A 203 10.78 26.55 4.15
N SER A 204 10.70 27.84 4.10
CA SER A 204 11.87 28.66 3.86
C SER A 204 11.87 29.87 4.77
N TRP A 205 13.00 30.05 5.42
CA TRP A 205 13.33 31.35 5.96
C TRP A 205 14.06 32.10 4.88
N SER A 206 13.56 33.20 4.44
CA SER A 206 14.28 34.12 3.54
C SER A 206 15.43 34.82 4.25
N GLU A 207 15.49 34.70 5.57
CA GLU A 207 16.45 35.39 6.45
C GLU A 207 17.24 34.35 7.29
N PRO A 208 18.37 34.74 7.91
CA PRO A 208 19.11 33.88 8.83
C PRO A 208 18.23 33.22 9.87
N HIS A 209 18.43 31.92 10.13
CA HIS A 209 17.64 31.20 11.12
C HIS A 209 17.79 31.87 12.49
N PRO A 210 16.70 32.00 13.30
CA PRO A 210 16.78 32.67 14.60
C PRO A 210 17.81 32.09 15.56
N CYS A 211 18.19 30.82 15.41
CA CYS A 211 19.23 30.19 16.23
C CYS A 211 20.65 30.39 15.70
N ALA A 212 20.85 30.99 14.52
CA ALA A 212 22.16 31.22 13.98
C ALA A 212 22.99 32.07 14.95
N GLN A 213 24.22 31.62 15.22
CA GLN A 213 25.17 32.30 16.10
C GLN A 213 25.97 33.36 15.30
N GLU A 214 26.78 34.15 16.01
CA GLU A 214 27.68 35.10 15.40
C GLU A 214 28.69 34.38 14.48
N PRO A 215 29.07 35.00 13.36
CA PRO A 215 30.06 34.44 12.43
C PRO A 215 31.37 34.06 13.13
N ASN A 216 32.02 33.01 12.62
CA ASN A 216 33.30 32.51 13.13
C ASN A 216 33.25 32.00 14.58
N THR A 217 32.09 31.57 15.07
CA THR A 217 31.95 30.86 16.35
C THR A 217 31.75 29.37 16.10
N GLU A 218 32.10 28.53 17.11
CA GLU A 218 31.82 27.12 17.06
C GLU A 218 30.30 26.86 16.90
N PRO A 219 29.89 25.77 16.20
CA PRO A 219 28.47 25.45 16.05
C PRO A 219 27.84 25.13 17.40
N SER A 220 26.62 25.59 17.60
CA SER A 220 25.82 25.27 18.77
C SER A 220 24.97 24.00 18.57
N TRP A 221 24.50 23.39 19.67
CA TRP A 221 23.60 22.25 19.62
C TRP A 221 22.27 22.55 18.90
N THR A 222 21.77 23.77 19.02
CA THR A 222 20.56 24.20 18.33
C THR A 222 20.77 24.35 16.83
N GLU A 223 21.92 24.92 16.41
CA GLU A 223 22.27 24.96 14.98
C GLU A 223 22.46 23.57 14.42
N ALA A 224 23.19 22.69 15.13
CA ALA A 224 23.40 21.31 14.70
C ALA A 224 22.09 20.54 14.58
N TRP A 225 21.12 20.75 15.47
CA TRP A 225 19.79 20.17 15.36
C TRP A 225 19.08 20.61 14.08
N GLU A 226 19.07 21.92 13.80
CA GLU A 226 18.41 22.47 12.61
C GLU A 226 19.08 22.03 11.30
N ILE A 227 20.42 21.92 11.29
CA ILE A 227 21.18 21.48 10.12
C ILE A 227 21.03 19.98 9.88
N ALA A 228 21.04 19.17 10.96
CA ALA A 228 20.93 17.72 10.88
C ALA A 228 19.48 17.20 10.82
N ARG A 229 18.47 18.05 10.65
CA ARG A 229 17.11 17.57 10.47
C ARG A 229 17.01 16.66 9.25
N PRO A 230 16.39 15.47 9.38
CA PRO A 230 16.16 14.61 8.23
C PRO A 230 15.01 15.13 7.37
N TRP A 231 15.05 14.78 6.12
CA TRP A 231 13.91 14.82 5.22
C TRP A 231 13.12 13.52 5.35
N PHE A 232 11.81 13.61 5.15
CA PHE A 232 10.89 12.44 5.18
C PHE A 232 10.41 12.06 3.78
N VAL A 233 10.99 12.71 2.78
CA VAL A 233 10.73 12.55 1.35
C VAL A 233 12.03 12.79 0.61
N ASP A 234 12.06 12.56 -0.69
CA ASP A 234 13.13 13.01 -1.55
C ASP A 234 13.11 14.54 -1.63
N PRO A 235 14.15 15.24 -1.13
CA PRO A 235 14.18 16.70 -1.12
C PRO A 235 14.27 17.34 -2.51
N ASP A 236 14.71 16.61 -3.51
CA ASP A 236 14.92 17.11 -4.87
C ASP A 236 13.79 16.69 -5.83
N ALA A 237 12.77 16.02 -5.33
CA ALA A 237 11.62 15.65 -6.14
C ALA A 237 10.83 16.89 -6.60
N ASP A 238 10.37 16.87 -7.84
CA ASP A 238 9.54 17.95 -8.43
C ASP A 238 8.20 18.18 -7.67
N SER A 239 7.78 17.20 -6.88
CA SER A 239 6.58 17.28 -6.07
C SER A 239 6.83 16.63 -4.70
N PHE A 240 6.39 17.30 -3.65
CA PHE A 240 6.52 16.85 -2.27
C PHE A 240 5.54 15.72 -1.93
N THR A 241 5.63 14.62 -2.67
CA THR A 241 4.85 13.43 -2.38
C THR A 241 5.59 12.55 -1.39
N GLN A 242 4.86 11.96 -0.45
CA GLN A 242 5.41 10.98 0.48
C GLN A 242 6.07 9.79 -0.25
N THR A 243 5.58 9.50 -1.45
CA THR A 243 6.05 8.41 -2.30
C THR A 243 6.95 8.95 -3.40
N THR A 244 8.21 8.58 -3.40
CA THR A 244 9.15 8.81 -4.50
C THR A 244 8.86 7.83 -5.63
N SER A 245 8.71 8.32 -6.85
CA SER A 245 8.40 7.51 -8.03
C SER A 245 9.55 7.55 -9.04
N HIS A 246 9.87 6.37 -9.60
CA HIS A 246 10.78 6.27 -10.73
C HIS A 246 10.36 7.22 -11.86
N PRO A 247 11.28 7.86 -12.61
CA PRO A 247 10.95 8.85 -13.65
C PRO A 247 9.95 8.35 -14.70
N GLU A 248 9.98 7.06 -15.03
CA GLU A 248 8.99 6.43 -15.92
C GLU A 248 7.69 5.99 -15.20
N GLY A 249 7.55 6.22 -13.91
CA GLY A 249 6.33 6.00 -13.14
C GLY A 249 5.95 4.55 -12.82
N TRP A 250 6.82 3.57 -13.09
CA TRP A 250 6.52 2.15 -12.91
C TRP A 250 7.00 1.54 -11.58
N PHE A 251 7.87 2.23 -10.86
CA PHE A 251 8.35 1.84 -9.53
C PHE A 251 8.14 2.97 -8.53
N GLN A 252 8.01 2.63 -7.25
CA GLN A 252 7.86 3.61 -6.18
C GLN A 252 8.47 3.12 -4.87
N GLY A 253 8.88 4.08 -4.03
CA GLY A 253 9.38 3.86 -2.67
C GLY A 253 8.99 4.98 -1.75
N GLU A 254 9.14 4.76 -0.46
CA GLU A 254 8.94 5.77 0.59
C GLU A 254 10.19 5.74 1.46
N TYR A 255 10.80 6.91 1.66
CA TYR A 255 11.96 7.06 2.55
C TYR A 255 11.46 7.41 3.94
N ASP A 256 11.95 6.70 4.96
CA ASP A 256 11.64 7.05 6.34
C ASP A 256 12.41 8.30 6.76
N LEU A 257 13.75 8.30 6.56
CA LEU A 257 14.61 9.45 6.84
C LEU A 257 15.71 9.59 5.76
N VAL A 258 15.93 10.83 5.30
CA VAL A 258 17.04 11.20 4.43
C VAL A 258 17.84 12.33 5.08
N TYR A 259 19.10 12.09 5.42
CA TYR A 259 20.02 13.12 5.92
C TYR A 259 20.91 13.65 4.80
N ARG A 260 21.10 14.96 4.74
CA ARG A 260 21.95 15.63 3.72
C ARG A 260 22.96 16.62 4.32
N TRP A 261 23.14 16.65 5.62
CA TRP A 261 24.03 17.61 6.27
C TRP A 261 25.51 17.41 5.92
N THR A 262 25.91 16.23 5.42
CA THR A 262 27.24 15.96 4.87
C THR A 262 27.44 16.48 3.44
N GLY A 263 26.38 16.99 2.82
CA GLY A 263 26.36 17.34 1.39
C GLY A 263 26.03 16.17 0.46
N ARG A 264 25.91 14.94 1.00
CA ARG A 264 25.47 13.74 0.27
C ARG A 264 24.32 13.07 1.01
N PRO A 265 23.39 12.39 0.31
CA PRO A 265 22.25 11.76 0.95
C PRO A 265 22.64 10.48 1.71
N SER A 266 22.16 10.37 2.93
CA SER A 266 22.18 9.15 3.73
C SER A 266 20.76 8.69 3.98
N VAL A 267 20.40 7.48 3.55
CA VAL A 267 19.04 6.94 3.68
C VAL A 267 18.96 6.00 4.87
N ILE A 268 17.99 6.25 5.73
CA ILE A 268 17.76 5.47 6.94
C ILE A 268 16.35 4.92 6.92
N ASP A 269 16.22 3.64 7.23
CA ASP A 269 14.96 2.92 7.36
C ASP A 269 14.73 2.56 8.83
N ILE A 270 13.61 3.02 9.39
CA ILE A 270 13.29 2.83 10.81
C ILE A 270 12.49 1.53 11.00
N LYS A 271 12.91 0.70 11.95
CA LYS A 271 12.21 -0.54 12.29
C LYS A 271 11.90 -0.62 13.77
N ALA A 272 10.63 -0.50 14.12
CA ALA A 272 10.14 -0.69 15.48
C ALA A 272 10.17 -2.18 15.87
N SER A 273 11.38 -2.76 15.90
CA SER A 273 11.62 -4.18 16.16
C SER A 273 12.95 -4.39 16.87
N GLN A 274 13.14 -5.61 17.34
CA GLN A 274 14.43 -6.05 17.93
C GLN A 274 15.48 -6.41 16.87
N GLY A 275 15.13 -6.40 15.58
CA GLY A 275 16.02 -6.84 14.51
C GLY A 275 16.24 -8.36 14.47
N LYS A 276 15.41 -9.15 15.17
CA LYS A 276 15.51 -10.60 15.23
C LYS A 276 14.65 -11.29 14.17
N GLY A 277 15.06 -12.50 13.78
CA GLY A 277 14.29 -13.36 12.88
C GLY A 277 14.51 -13.08 11.39
N ASP A 278 13.72 -13.73 10.53
CA ASP A 278 13.93 -13.78 9.07
C ASP A 278 13.72 -12.43 8.35
N ARG A 279 12.94 -11.53 8.92
CA ARG A 279 12.57 -10.26 8.27
C ARG A 279 13.74 -9.31 8.04
N SER A 280 14.78 -9.37 8.89
CA SER A 280 15.92 -8.47 8.78
C SER A 280 16.67 -8.59 7.44
N GLY A 281 16.70 -9.77 6.84
CA GLY A 281 17.26 -9.93 5.48
C GLY A 281 16.47 -9.16 4.41
N GLY A 282 15.15 -9.07 4.56
CA GLY A 282 14.30 -8.28 3.66
C GLY A 282 14.52 -6.77 3.81
N TYR A 283 14.80 -6.28 5.00
CA TYR A 283 15.09 -4.86 5.23
C TYR A 283 16.40 -4.41 4.57
N LEU A 284 17.44 -5.26 4.61
CA LEU A 284 18.70 -5.00 3.92
C LEU A 284 18.48 -4.81 2.42
N GLU A 285 17.73 -5.71 1.80
CA GLU A 285 17.42 -5.64 0.37
C GLU A 285 16.54 -4.42 0.04
N GLN A 286 15.58 -4.09 0.89
CA GLN A 286 14.72 -2.91 0.72
C GLN A 286 15.53 -1.62 0.64
N LEU A 287 16.49 -1.44 1.55
CA LEU A 287 17.35 -0.27 1.55
C LEU A 287 18.24 -0.17 0.30
N ARG A 288 18.76 -1.29 -0.19
CA ARG A 288 19.55 -1.30 -1.43
C ARG A 288 18.68 -0.87 -2.64
N LEU A 289 17.40 -1.29 -2.67
CA LEU A 289 16.44 -0.81 -3.66
C LEU A 289 16.11 0.67 -3.51
N TYR A 290 16.16 1.22 -2.30
CA TYR A 290 16.01 2.66 -2.09
C TYR A 290 17.22 3.45 -2.60
N ALA A 291 18.44 2.92 -2.44
CA ALA A 291 19.63 3.52 -3.04
C ALA A 291 19.55 3.51 -4.58
N TRP A 292 19.05 2.42 -5.16
CA TRP A 292 18.80 2.34 -6.60
C TRP A 292 17.73 3.35 -7.05
N LEU A 293 16.61 3.48 -6.32
CA LEU A 293 15.55 4.43 -6.66
C LEU A 293 16.07 5.87 -6.59
N TRP A 294 16.86 6.21 -5.56
CA TRP A 294 17.54 7.49 -5.46
C TRP A 294 18.37 7.80 -6.69
N TRP A 295 19.24 6.86 -7.07
CA TRP A 295 20.09 7.01 -8.25
C TRP A 295 19.28 7.21 -9.55
N GLU A 296 18.18 6.47 -9.74
CA GLU A 296 17.29 6.63 -10.90
C GLU A 296 16.58 7.98 -10.92
N THR A 297 16.15 8.50 -9.77
CA THR A 297 15.44 9.79 -9.69
C THR A 297 16.37 11.00 -9.79
N HIS A 298 17.68 10.77 -9.66
CA HIS A 298 18.71 11.80 -9.77
C HIS A 298 19.57 11.63 -11.05
N ASP A 299 18.90 11.30 -12.16
CA ASP A 299 19.52 11.19 -13.48
C ASP A 299 20.75 10.26 -13.52
N ARG A 300 20.84 9.29 -12.61
CA ARG A 300 21.96 8.35 -12.44
C ARG A 300 23.31 9.04 -12.17
N THR A 301 23.29 10.23 -11.57
CA THR A 301 24.48 11.03 -11.29
C THR A 301 24.80 11.19 -9.81
N GLU A 302 23.82 10.98 -8.92
CA GLU A 302 24.00 11.06 -7.48
C GLU A 302 23.73 9.71 -6.82
N GLU A 303 24.73 9.19 -6.11
CA GLU A 303 24.62 7.99 -5.28
C GLU A 303 24.45 8.39 -3.82
N VAL A 304 23.74 7.55 -3.05
CA VAL A 304 23.66 7.72 -1.60
C VAL A 304 25.02 7.47 -0.95
N GLU A 305 25.35 8.22 0.10
CA GLU A 305 26.60 8.08 0.85
C GLU A 305 26.58 6.89 1.81
N SER A 306 25.43 6.64 2.44
CA SER A 306 25.26 5.54 3.38
C SER A 306 23.82 5.06 3.47
N LEU A 307 23.69 3.79 3.88
CA LEU A 307 22.42 3.14 4.16
C LEU A 307 22.46 2.59 5.58
N GLU A 308 21.46 2.91 6.40
CA GLU A 308 21.35 2.40 7.76
C GLU A 308 19.93 1.90 8.06
N ILE A 309 19.83 0.78 8.81
CA ILE A 309 18.58 0.38 9.45
C ILE A 309 18.66 0.76 10.92
N TRP A 310 17.67 1.49 11.40
CA TRP A 310 17.55 1.79 12.81
C TRP A 310 16.59 0.81 13.49
N TYR A 311 17.13 -0.13 14.25
CA TYR A 311 16.35 -1.03 15.08
C TYR A 311 16.03 -0.36 16.41
N LEU A 312 14.82 0.16 16.55
CA LEU A 312 14.38 0.94 17.71
C LEU A 312 14.36 0.11 19.01
N GLY A 313 14.04 -1.19 18.93
CA GLY A 313 14.00 -2.04 20.12
C GLY A 313 15.32 -2.08 20.89
N PRO A 314 16.46 -2.38 20.28
CA PRO A 314 17.77 -2.33 20.94
C PRO A 314 18.43 -0.94 20.87
N GLY A 315 17.86 0.06 20.19
CA GLY A 315 18.49 1.36 19.96
C GLY A 315 19.81 1.25 19.19
N LYS A 316 19.82 0.46 18.10
CA LYS A 316 21.04 0.19 17.33
C LYS A 316 20.84 0.49 15.84
N ALA A 317 21.83 1.19 15.27
CA ALA A 317 21.97 1.34 13.84
C ALA A 317 22.75 0.17 13.23
N LYS A 318 22.30 -0.33 12.11
CA LYS A 318 22.97 -1.33 11.29
C LYS A 318 23.27 -0.73 9.92
N GLY A 319 24.56 -0.56 9.62
CA GLY A 319 25.01 -0.17 8.28
C GLY A 319 24.68 -1.27 7.25
N VAL A 320 24.27 -0.84 6.07
CA VAL A 320 23.98 -1.70 4.92
C VAL A 320 24.98 -1.39 3.83
N GLU A 321 25.53 -2.43 3.22
CA GLU A 321 26.46 -2.28 2.10
C GLU A 321 25.76 -1.62 0.91
N LEU A 322 26.37 -0.58 0.37
CA LEU A 322 25.89 0.12 -0.81
C LEU A 322 25.94 -0.80 -2.03
N PRO A 323 24.94 -0.76 -2.93
CA PRO A 323 25.05 -1.44 -4.21
C PRO A 323 26.19 -0.82 -5.04
N SER A 324 26.93 -1.67 -5.75
CA SER A 324 27.92 -1.18 -6.72
C SER A 324 27.23 -0.56 -7.95
N PRO A 325 27.95 0.26 -8.76
CA PRO A 325 27.38 0.80 -10.00
C PRO A 325 26.85 -0.31 -10.95
N GLU A 326 27.52 -1.46 -10.98
CA GLU A 326 27.08 -2.61 -11.77
C GLU A 326 25.78 -3.20 -11.23
N GLU A 327 25.64 -3.31 -9.90
CA GLU A 327 24.40 -3.77 -9.25
C GLU A 327 23.24 -2.79 -9.45
N LEU A 328 23.49 -1.47 -9.48
CA LEU A 328 22.46 -0.48 -9.78
C LEU A 328 21.90 -0.65 -11.20
N GLU A 329 22.76 -0.89 -12.19
CA GLU A 329 22.34 -1.18 -13.57
C GLU A 329 21.61 -2.53 -13.68
N GLU A 330 22.05 -3.55 -12.95
CA GLU A 330 21.39 -4.85 -12.88
C GLU A 330 19.98 -4.73 -12.29
N TYR A 331 19.81 -3.99 -11.19
CA TYR A 331 18.50 -3.70 -10.63
C TYR A 331 17.57 -3.00 -11.64
N SER A 332 18.07 -2.03 -12.40
CA SER A 332 17.26 -1.34 -13.42
C SER A 332 16.71 -2.32 -14.45
N SER A 333 17.54 -3.26 -14.90
CA SER A 333 17.13 -4.29 -15.87
C SER A 333 16.15 -5.30 -15.27
N GLU A 334 16.50 -5.91 -14.13
CA GLU A 334 15.68 -6.94 -13.47
C GLU A 334 14.29 -6.42 -13.07
N LEU A 335 14.24 -5.23 -12.48
CA LEU A 335 12.99 -4.65 -12.03
C LEU A 335 12.09 -4.26 -13.20
N LYS A 336 12.69 -3.75 -14.27
CA LYS A 336 11.94 -3.41 -15.50
C LYS A 336 11.40 -4.65 -16.18
N ASP A 337 12.18 -5.70 -16.28
CA ASP A 337 11.76 -6.98 -16.87
C ASP A 337 10.62 -7.61 -16.06
N LEU A 338 10.73 -7.59 -14.73
CA LEU A 338 9.67 -8.07 -13.86
C LEU A 338 8.38 -7.24 -14.04
N TYR A 339 8.51 -5.92 -14.07
CA TYR A 339 7.38 -5.03 -14.31
C TYR A 339 6.68 -5.33 -15.63
N LEU A 340 7.44 -5.48 -16.72
CA LEU A 340 6.90 -5.81 -18.03
C LEU A 340 6.23 -7.20 -18.04
N ALA A 341 6.82 -8.19 -17.39
CA ALA A 341 6.23 -9.53 -17.26
C ALA A 341 4.90 -9.51 -16.51
N ILE A 342 4.79 -8.73 -15.44
CA ILE A 342 3.56 -8.56 -14.65
C ILE A 342 2.47 -7.86 -15.46
N HIS A 343 2.83 -6.90 -16.31
CA HIS A 343 1.87 -6.10 -17.07
C HIS A 343 1.43 -6.76 -18.38
N ALA A 344 2.31 -7.49 -19.03
CA ALA A 344 2.00 -8.16 -20.30
C ALA A 344 0.99 -9.30 -20.15
N LYS A 345 0.92 -9.90 -18.95
CA LYS A 345 0.01 -11.01 -18.62
C LYS A 345 -0.43 -10.81 -17.17
N ASN A 346 -1.71 -10.79 -16.87
CA ASN A 346 -2.10 -11.00 -15.48
C ASN A 346 -1.46 -12.31 -15.02
N PRO A 347 -0.42 -12.27 -14.16
CA PRO A 347 0.35 -13.47 -13.85
C PRO A 347 -0.56 -14.52 -13.23
N SER A 348 -0.44 -15.75 -13.71
CA SER A 348 -1.13 -16.91 -13.14
C SER A 348 -0.36 -17.48 -11.96
N LEU A 349 -0.96 -18.41 -11.25
CA LEU A 349 -0.27 -19.20 -10.23
C LEU A 349 0.96 -19.95 -10.79
N GLU A 350 0.89 -20.39 -12.05
CA GLU A 350 1.97 -21.12 -12.72
C GLU A 350 3.17 -20.22 -13.03
N ASP A 351 2.91 -18.94 -13.34
CA ASP A 351 3.97 -17.94 -13.60
C ASP A 351 4.71 -17.53 -12.32
N CYS A 352 4.13 -17.81 -11.15
CA CYS A 352 4.66 -17.45 -9.85
C CYS A 352 4.91 -18.70 -8.98
N PRO A 353 5.99 -19.43 -9.22
CA PRO A 353 6.30 -20.66 -8.48
C PRO A 353 6.54 -20.37 -7.00
N ALA A 354 6.19 -21.33 -6.13
CA ALA A 354 6.61 -21.26 -4.75
C ALA A 354 8.12 -21.54 -4.64
N ASP A 355 8.76 -20.83 -3.72
CA ASP A 355 10.19 -20.98 -3.44
C ASP A 355 10.40 -21.48 -2.00
N PRO A 356 10.38 -22.81 -1.76
CA PRO A 356 10.72 -23.36 -0.47
C PRO A 356 12.19 -23.10 -0.15
N SER A 357 12.42 -22.47 0.99
CA SER A 357 13.77 -22.13 1.43
C SER A 357 13.87 -22.15 2.94
N PRO A 358 15.08 -22.30 3.52
CA PRO A 358 15.28 -22.15 4.95
C PRO A 358 15.00 -20.72 5.38
N LEU A 359 14.61 -20.52 6.64
CA LEU A 359 14.56 -19.21 7.24
C LEU A 359 15.98 -18.74 7.58
N ARG A 360 16.22 -17.44 7.43
CA ARG A 360 17.43 -16.79 7.91
C ARG A 360 17.19 -16.28 9.32
N TYR A 361 18.14 -16.49 10.18
CA TYR A 361 18.05 -16.02 11.57
C TYR A 361 19.01 -14.86 11.82
N PHE A 362 18.48 -13.86 12.48
CA PHE A 362 19.23 -12.68 12.92
C PHE A 362 19.03 -12.50 14.43
N ASP A 363 20.08 -12.04 15.09
CA ASP A 363 20.07 -11.63 16.48
C ASP A 363 19.65 -10.16 16.62
N SER A 364 19.61 -9.68 17.85
CA SER A 364 19.24 -8.30 18.15
C SER A 364 20.12 -7.29 17.40
N GLY A 365 19.47 -6.35 16.70
CA GLY A 365 20.14 -5.36 15.86
C GLY A 365 20.49 -5.86 14.46
N GLY A 366 19.89 -6.95 13.99
CA GLY A 366 20.05 -7.46 12.63
C GLY A 366 21.38 -8.13 12.35
N GLU A 367 22.08 -8.61 13.38
CA GLU A 367 23.30 -9.41 13.21
C GLU A 367 22.96 -10.85 12.86
N PRO A 368 23.66 -11.49 11.89
CA PRO A 368 23.44 -12.90 11.58
C PRO A 368 23.65 -13.77 12.82
N SER A 369 22.68 -14.63 13.15
CA SER A 369 22.80 -15.57 14.26
C SER A 369 23.67 -16.78 13.89
N VAL A 370 24.03 -17.57 14.88
CA VAL A 370 24.83 -18.80 14.71
C VAL A 370 24.01 -20.00 15.22
N PRO A 371 23.55 -20.91 14.34
CA PRO A 371 23.69 -20.90 12.87
C PRO A 371 22.79 -19.84 12.20
N PRO A 372 23.18 -19.31 11.03
CA PRO A 372 22.43 -18.24 10.36
C PRO A 372 21.18 -18.74 9.62
N LEU A 373 21.07 -20.05 9.39
CA LEU A 373 19.97 -20.68 8.63
C LEU A 373 19.25 -21.73 9.45
N ASP A 374 17.95 -21.82 9.26
CA ASP A 374 17.14 -22.93 9.78
C ASP A 374 17.62 -24.25 9.14
N PRO A 375 17.81 -25.32 9.93
CA PRO A 375 18.17 -26.63 9.41
C PRO A 375 17.10 -27.25 8.49
N ASP A 376 15.86 -26.79 8.58
CA ASP A 376 14.78 -27.23 7.70
C ASP A 376 14.80 -26.42 6.38
N PRO A 377 15.07 -27.05 5.23
CA PRO A 377 15.11 -26.38 3.93
C PRO A 377 13.76 -25.81 3.51
N ASN A 378 12.65 -26.23 4.13
CA ASN A 378 11.30 -25.78 3.83
C ASN A 378 10.70 -24.90 4.95
N ALA A 379 11.48 -24.43 5.90
CA ALA A 379 10.99 -23.72 7.08
C ALA A 379 10.14 -22.48 6.71
N ARG A 380 10.48 -21.78 5.64
CA ARG A 380 9.71 -20.62 5.15
C ARG A 380 8.29 -21.02 4.77
N CYS A 381 8.12 -22.10 4.00
CA CYS A 381 6.79 -22.58 3.61
C CYS A 381 5.98 -23.07 4.82
N ARG A 382 6.62 -23.73 5.77
CA ARG A 382 5.91 -24.22 6.98
C ARG A 382 5.43 -23.10 7.90
N ARG A 383 6.13 -21.96 7.91
CA ARG A 383 5.77 -20.79 8.73
C ARG A 383 5.02 -19.71 7.94
N CYS A 384 4.77 -19.94 6.66
CA CYS A 384 4.03 -19.00 5.82
C CYS A 384 2.55 -18.91 6.24
N ASP A 385 2.05 -17.69 6.34
CA ASP A 385 0.63 -17.45 6.68
C ASP A 385 -0.33 -18.02 5.61
N LEU A 386 0.16 -18.20 4.38
CA LEU A 386 -0.59 -18.73 3.24
C LEU A 386 -0.39 -20.24 3.02
N ARG A 387 0.28 -20.93 3.95
CA ARG A 387 0.55 -22.38 3.84
C ARG A 387 -0.70 -23.22 3.61
N GLY A 388 -1.85 -22.75 4.13
CA GLY A 388 -3.13 -23.44 3.98
C GLY A 388 -3.75 -23.41 2.58
N ILE A 389 -3.20 -22.57 1.66
CA ILE A 389 -3.68 -22.43 0.28
C ILE A 389 -2.58 -22.62 -0.76
N CYS A 390 -1.33 -22.73 -0.34
CA CYS A 390 -0.18 -22.89 -1.22
C CYS A 390 0.18 -24.37 -1.40
N GLU A 391 0.45 -24.81 -2.63
CA GLU A 391 0.80 -26.21 -2.94
C GLU A 391 2.01 -26.74 -2.18
N ASN A 392 2.97 -25.88 -1.85
CA ASN A 392 4.16 -26.26 -1.07
C ASN A 392 3.97 -26.09 0.43
N GLY A 393 2.84 -25.53 0.87
CA GLY A 393 2.37 -25.64 2.24
C GLY A 393 1.71 -27.00 2.46
N LYS A 394 1.50 -27.40 3.69
CA LYS A 394 0.59 -28.53 3.96
C LYS A 394 -0.84 -28.01 3.81
N HIS A 395 -1.50 -28.46 2.76
CA HIS A 395 -2.88 -28.07 2.49
C HIS A 395 -3.83 -28.73 3.45
N ASP A 396 -4.54 -27.91 4.18
CA ASP A 396 -5.74 -28.33 4.91
C ASP A 396 -7.03 -27.89 4.19
N LEU A 397 -6.90 -27.18 3.06
CA LEU A 397 -8.02 -26.73 2.24
C LEU A 397 -8.31 -27.73 1.12
N GLU A 398 -9.04 -28.75 1.44
CA GLU A 398 -9.72 -29.54 0.42
C GLU A 398 -11.06 -28.90 0.07
N LEU A 399 -11.39 -28.85 -1.22
CA LEU A 399 -12.75 -28.53 -1.63
C LEU A 399 -13.69 -29.57 -1.02
N PRO A 400 -14.83 -29.16 -0.44
CA PRO A 400 -15.82 -30.10 0.04
C PRO A 400 -16.21 -31.08 -1.06
N SER A 401 -16.39 -32.35 -0.74
CA SER A 401 -16.86 -33.31 -1.72
C SER A 401 -18.23 -32.88 -2.24
N GLU A 402 -18.51 -33.15 -3.51
CA GLU A 402 -19.82 -32.90 -4.15
C GLU A 402 -20.98 -33.55 -3.33
N THR A 403 -20.71 -34.66 -2.66
CA THR A 403 -21.64 -35.31 -1.73
C THR A 403 -22.15 -34.40 -0.61
N ARG A 404 -21.42 -33.39 -0.18
CA ARG A 404 -21.91 -32.44 0.84
C ARG A 404 -22.90 -31.42 0.27
N ILE A 405 -22.79 -31.10 -1.01
CA ILE A 405 -23.72 -30.19 -1.71
C ILE A 405 -25.00 -30.89 -2.03
N GLU A 406 -24.99 -32.19 -2.33
CA GLU A 406 -26.17 -33.02 -2.48
C GLU A 406 -27.06 -33.02 -1.23
N ARG A 407 -26.51 -32.78 -0.03
CA ARG A 407 -27.32 -32.62 1.20
C ARG A 407 -28.31 -31.45 1.12
N PHE A 408 -28.10 -30.50 0.25
CA PHE A 408 -29.01 -29.39 0.02
C PHE A 408 -29.97 -29.63 -1.15
N GLY A 409 -29.95 -30.85 -1.72
CA GLY A 409 -30.89 -31.24 -2.77
C GLY A 409 -30.64 -30.66 -4.15
N HIS A 410 -29.40 -30.21 -4.42
CA HIS A 410 -29.01 -29.60 -5.67
C HIS A 410 -27.68 -30.15 -6.18
N ALA A 411 -27.64 -30.68 -7.39
CA ALA A 411 -26.44 -30.98 -8.13
C ALA A 411 -25.97 -29.67 -8.83
N TRP A 412 -25.21 -28.85 -8.13
CA TRP A 412 -24.78 -27.56 -8.66
C TRP A 412 -23.30 -27.63 -9.06
N PRO A 413 -22.95 -27.25 -10.30
CA PRO A 413 -21.56 -27.08 -10.65
C PRO A 413 -20.93 -25.99 -9.79
N ILE A 414 -19.77 -26.30 -9.21
CA ILE A 414 -19.02 -25.37 -8.39
C ILE A 414 -17.90 -24.79 -9.23
N THR A 415 -17.85 -23.47 -9.25
CA THR A 415 -16.78 -22.73 -9.88
C THR A 415 -15.62 -22.59 -8.90
N PRO A 416 -14.42 -23.10 -9.22
CA PRO A 416 -13.23 -22.80 -8.44
C PRO A 416 -13.03 -21.29 -8.30
N ILE A 417 -12.72 -20.80 -7.10
CA ILE A 417 -12.67 -19.36 -6.83
C ILE A 417 -11.67 -18.64 -7.75
N GLY A 418 -10.51 -19.25 -8.03
CA GLY A 418 -9.50 -18.68 -8.93
C GLY A 418 -9.91 -18.66 -10.41
N SER A 419 -10.98 -19.37 -10.79
CA SER A 419 -11.49 -19.36 -12.17
C SER A 419 -12.70 -18.43 -12.38
N ILE A 420 -13.11 -17.67 -11.36
CA ILE A 420 -14.20 -16.70 -11.48
C ILE A 420 -13.83 -15.65 -12.52
N ARG A 421 -14.61 -15.57 -13.58
CA ARG A 421 -14.45 -14.56 -14.62
C ARG A 421 -15.22 -13.30 -14.22
N THR A 422 -14.48 -12.29 -13.76
CA THR A 422 -15.07 -11.01 -13.34
C THR A 422 -15.37 -10.09 -14.50
N ARG A 423 -14.79 -10.36 -15.66
CA ARG A 423 -14.98 -9.58 -16.89
C ARG A 423 -15.43 -10.48 -18.03
N ALA A 424 -16.24 -9.90 -18.91
CA ALA A 424 -16.79 -10.57 -20.07
C ALA A 424 -16.62 -9.73 -21.33
N ASP A 425 -16.46 -10.45 -22.43
CA ASP A 425 -16.55 -9.89 -23.78
C ASP A 425 -17.93 -10.20 -24.35
N ALA A 426 -18.46 -9.29 -25.14
CA ALA A 426 -19.72 -9.48 -25.84
C ALA A 426 -19.69 -8.87 -27.22
N THR A 427 -20.30 -9.56 -28.20
CA THR A 427 -20.51 -9.05 -29.56
C THR A 427 -21.98 -8.93 -29.86
N GLY A 428 -22.38 -7.89 -30.56
CA GLY A 428 -23.78 -7.75 -30.99
C GLY A 428 -24.05 -6.46 -31.72
N MET A 429 -25.28 -6.32 -32.18
CA MET A 429 -25.78 -5.12 -32.86
C MET A 429 -26.15 -4.07 -31.82
N VAL A 430 -25.71 -2.84 -32.04
CA VAL A 430 -26.04 -1.70 -31.19
C VAL A 430 -27.47 -1.23 -31.45
N SER A 431 -28.22 -1.01 -30.38
CA SER A 431 -29.51 -0.35 -30.37
C SER A 431 -29.64 0.58 -29.15
N ASP A 432 -30.58 1.51 -29.19
CA ASP A 432 -30.86 2.47 -28.13
C ASP A 432 -29.60 3.27 -27.70
N LEU A 433 -28.73 3.61 -28.66
CA LEU A 433 -27.49 4.33 -28.42
C LEU A 433 -27.76 5.72 -27.84
N ARG A 434 -27.08 6.03 -26.71
CA ARG A 434 -27.00 7.36 -26.12
C ARG A 434 -25.52 7.69 -25.91
N GLY A 435 -25.12 8.85 -26.41
CA GLY A 435 -23.70 9.22 -26.47
C GLY A 435 -22.98 8.56 -27.66
N PRO A 436 -21.64 8.60 -27.72
CA PRO A 436 -20.75 9.17 -26.70
C PRO A 436 -20.86 10.70 -26.59
N SER A 437 -21.03 11.20 -25.39
CA SER A 437 -21.01 12.63 -25.05
C SER A 437 -20.17 12.81 -23.77
N LEU A 438 -19.67 14.03 -23.58
CA LEU A 438 -18.99 14.36 -22.31
C LEU A 438 -20.02 14.83 -21.30
N ASP A 439 -19.95 14.34 -20.09
CA ASP A 439 -20.69 14.86 -18.95
C ASP A 439 -20.07 16.17 -18.41
N GLU A 440 -20.69 16.78 -17.40
CA GLU A 440 -20.22 18.03 -16.79
C GLU A 440 -18.82 17.90 -16.14
N SER A 441 -18.38 16.68 -15.78
CA SER A 441 -17.07 16.37 -15.21
C SER A 441 -16.02 15.98 -16.26
N GLY A 442 -16.38 15.94 -17.54
CA GLY A 442 -15.53 15.50 -18.64
C GLY A 442 -15.49 13.97 -18.81
N GLY A 443 -16.31 13.23 -18.09
CA GLY A 443 -16.49 11.80 -18.26
C GLY A 443 -17.28 11.47 -19.53
N VAL A 444 -17.07 10.27 -20.10
CA VAL A 444 -17.81 9.83 -21.28
C VAL A 444 -19.14 9.22 -20.87
N GLU A 445 -20.24 9.90 -21.22
CA GLU A 445 -21.55 9.29 -21.17
C GLU A 445 -21.77 8.42 -22.40
N LEU A 446 -21.92 7.13 -22.20
CA LEU A 446 -22.17 6.16 -23.26
C LEU A 446 -23.04 5.03 -22.72
N SER A 447 -24.22 4.87 -23.27
CA SER A 447 -25.05 3.70 -22.98
C SER A 447 -25.79 3.22 -24.23
N PHE A 448 -25.93 1.90 -24.36
CA PHE A 448 -26.64 1.28 -25.46
C PHE A 448 -27.11 -0.12 -25.09
N ARG A 449 -27.93 -0.72 -25.93
CA ARG A 449 -28.21 -2.15 -25.87
C ARG A 449 -27.43 -2.87 -26.95
N LEU A 450 -26.88 -4.01 -26.54
CA LEU A 450 -26.23 -4.97 -27.41
C LEU A 450 -27.22 -6.11 -27.68
N GLN A 451 -27.46 -6.45 -28.94
CA GLN A 451 -28.33 -7.53 -29.32
C GLN A 451 -27.57 -8.57 -30.13
N ASP A 452 -27.66 -9.82 -29.71
CA ASP A 452 -27.12 -11.00 -30.39
C ASP A 452 -28.24 -12.04 -30.54
N GLY A 453 -28.85 -12.08 -31.72
CA GLY A 453 -30.05 -12.88 -31.94
C GLY A 453 -31.21 -12.45 -31.04
N PHE A 454 -31.61 -13.34 -30.15
CA PHE A 454 -32.67 -13.08 -29.15
C PHE A 454 -32.11 -12.56 -27.81
N ASP A 455 -30.80 -12.69 -27.60
CA ASP A 455 -30.15 -12.29 -26.37
C ASP A 455 -29.81 -10.80 -26.37
N ARG A 456 -29.94 -10.18 -25.22
CA ARG A 456 -29.70 -8.75 -25.03
C ARG A 456 -28.91 -8.46 -23.80
N ALA A 457 -28.03 -7.47 -23.91
CA ALA A 457 -27.33 -6.90 -22.78
C ALA A 457 -27.41 -5.37 -22.83
N LYS A 458 -27.50 -4.75 -21.66
CA LYS A 458 -27.40 -3.31 -21.52
C LYS A 458 -25.95 -2.94 -21.22
N VAL A 459 -25.34 -2.12 -22.06
CA VAL A 459 -24.00 -1.57 -21.82
C VAL A 459 -24.15 -0.17 -21.22
N ARG A 460 -23.43 0.10 -20.13
CA ARG A 460 -23.46 1.39 -19.44
C ARG A 460 -22.13 1.68 -18.73
N PRO A 461 -21.80 2.96 -18.50
CA PRO A 461 -20.62 3.32 -17.72
C PRO A 461 -20.70 2.78 -16.29
N SER A 462 -19.58 2.32 -15.80
CA SER A 462 -19.37 2.04 -14.37
C SER A 462 -19.33 3.35 -13.58
N ARG A 463 -19.58 3.28 -12.28
CA ARG A 463 -19.38 4.41 -11.37
C ARG A 463 -17.90 4.78 -11.16
N TYR A 464 -16.99 3.94 -11.62
CA TYR A 464 -15.57 3.99 -11.32
C TYR A 464 -14.68 4.31 -12.53
N GLY A 465 -15.26 4.85 -13.60
CA GLY A 465 -14.47 5.26 -14.75
C GLY A 465 -15.20 5.11 -16.09
N SER A 466 -14.59 5.63 -17.12
CA SER A 466 -15.06 5.57 -18.50
C SER A 466 -14.22 4.59 -19.31
N PRO A 467 -14.72 3.99 -20.39
CA PRO A 467 -13.97 3.07 -21.22
C PRO A 467 -12.73 3.73 -21.83
N SER A 468 -11.63 2.99 -21.85
CA SER A 468 -10.34 3.50 -22.34
C SER A 468 -10.30 3.75 -23.85
N ASP A 469 -11.13 3.04 -24.60
CA ASP A 469 -11.22 3.16 -26.05
C ASP A 469 -12.65 2.89 -26.54
N VAL A 470 -13.19 3.84 -27.28
CA VAL A 470 -14.52 3.74 -27.90
C VAL A 470 -14.41 4.09 -29.36
N THR A 471 -14.81 3.18 -30.23
CA THR A 471 -14.82 3.46 -31.67
C THR A 471 -15.72 4.66 -32.01
N ARG A 472 -15.20 5.58 -32.81
CA ARG A 472 -15.98 6.75 -33.31
C ARG A 472 -17.11 6.37 -34.26
N SER A 473 -17.06 5.15 -34.78
CA SER A 473 -18.06 4.63 -35.72
C SER A 473 -19.22 3.91 -35.06
N ILE A 474 -19.35 4.00 -33.72
CA ILE A 474 -20.49 3.41 -33.03
C ILE A 474 -21.79 4.10 -33.43
N ALA A 475 -22.77 3.33 -33.87
CA ALA A 475 -24.10 3.81 -34.26
C ALA A 475 -25.11 2.68 -34.10
N ASN A 476 -26.40 3.03 -34.01
CA ASN A 476 -27.47 2.04 -34.06
C ASN A 476 -27.39 1.21 -35.33
N GLY A 477 -27.51 -0.10 -35.21
CA GLY A 477 -27.39 -1.04 -36.33
C GLY A 477 -25.97 -1.42 -36.71
N VAL A 478 -24.97 -0.94 -36.00
CA VAL A 478 -23.55 -1.36 -36.17
C VAL A 478 -23.25 -2.51 -35.26
N LYS A 479 -22.53 -3.53 -35.73
CA LYS A 479 -22.04 -4.64 -34.93
C LYS A 479 -20.75 -4.21 -34.22
N VAL A 480 -20.75 -4.29 -32.88
CA VAL A 480 -19.59 -3.95 -32.05
C VAL A 480 -19.19 -5.11 -31.17
N ARG A 481 -17.95 -5.06 -30.72
CA ARG A 481 -17.39 -5.88 -29.65
C ARG A 481 -17.13 -5.01 -28.44
N VAL A 482 -17.71 -5.40 -27.31
CA VAL A 482 -17.43 -4.86 -25.98
C VAL A 482 -16.47 -5.82 -25.31
N GLU A 483 -15.31 -5.37 -24.88
CA GLU A 483 -14.28 -6.18 -24.24
C GLU A 483 -14.06 -5.73 -22.80
N GLY A 484 -13.86 -6.67 -21.90
CA GLY A 484 -13.46 -6.44 -20.51
C GLY A 484 -14.54 -5.74 -19.66
N ALA A 485 -15.81 -5.85 -20.01
CA ALA A 485 -16.92 -5.31 -19.22
C ALA A 485 -17.18 -6.16 -17.97
N ILE A 486 -17.64 -5.55 -16.88
CA ILE A 486 -18.04 -6.25 -15.66
C ILE A 486 -19.51 -6.69 -15.81
N PRO A 487 -19.79 -8.00 -15.85
CA PRO A 487 -21.15 -8.49 -16.01
C PRO A 487 -21.95 -8.37 -14.72
N SER A 488 -23.21 -8.01 -14.83
CA SER A 488 -24.15 -7.98 -13.72
C SER A 488 -25.58 -8.30 -14.22
N ILE A 489 -26.52 -8.47 -13.30
CA ILE A 489 -27.93 -8.63 -13.62
C ILE A 489 -28.71 -7.47 -13.00
N TRP A 490 -29.53 -6.83 -13.81
CA TRP A 490 -30.47 -5.83 -13.36
C TRP A 490 -31.88 -6.11 -13.91
N ARG A 491 -32.81 -6.39 -13.03
CA ARG A 491 -34.21 -6.71 -13.40
C ARG A 491 -34.36 -7.85 -14.42
N GLY A 492 -33.47 -8.86 -14.31
CA GLY A 492 -33.48 -10.01 -15.21
C GLY A 492 -32.76 -9.79 -16.55
N GLU A 493 -32.25 -8.62 -16.83
CA GLU A 493 -31.44 -8.30 -18.01
C GLU A 493 -29.94 -8.33 -17.67
N VAL A 494 -29.12 -8.87 -18.56
CA VAL A 494 -27.67 -8.80 -18.47
C VAL A 494 -27.24 -7.35 -18.63
N VAL A 495 -26.38 -6.87 -17.72
CA VAL A 495 -25.80 -5.55 -17.78
C VAL A 495 -24.29 -5.69 -17.83
N LEU A 496 -23.66 -4.96 -18.73
CA LEU A 496 -22.23 -4.86 -18.92
C LEU A 496 -21.80 -3.47 -18.46
N ASP A 497 -21.24 -3.41 -17.26
CA ASP A 497 -20.68 -2.17 -16.72
C ASP A 497 -19.28 -1.98 -17.31
N ILE A 498 -19.07 -0.89 -18.08
CA ILE A 498 -17.81 -0.56 -18.73
C ILE A 498 -17.03 0.47 -17.92
N ASP A 499 -15.73 0.29 -17.82
CA ASP A 499 -14.79 1.15 -17.10
C ASP A 499 -13.49 1.37 -17.90
N GLU A 500 -12.47 1.94 -17.27
CA GLU A 500 -11.17 2.22 -17.90
C GLU A 500 -10.48 0.98 -18.51
N SER A 501 -10.77 -0.20 -18.02
CA SER A 501 -10.25 -1.48 -18.55
C SER A 501 -11.08 -2.02 -19.71
N SER A 502 -12.18 -1.37 -20.04
CA SER A 502 -13.10 -1.80 -21.10
C SER A 502 -12.78 -1.12 -22.43
N ARG A 503 -13.05 -1.83 -23.52
CA ARG A 503 -12.92 -1.32 -24.90
C ARG A 503 -14.17 -1.59 -25.69
N ILE A 504 -14.47 -0.70 -26.63
CA ILE A 504 -15.57 -0.86 -27.60
C ILE A 504 -15.02 -0.65 -29.00
N SER A 505 -15.00 -1.71 -29.78
CA SER A 505 -14.50 -1.70 -31.16
C SER A 505 -15.56 -2.20 -32.14
N LEU A 506 -15.36 -1.94 -33.44
CA LEU A 506 -16.16 -2.59 -34.47
C LEU A 506 -15.85 -4.09 -34.47
N ALA A 507 -16.86 -4.93 -34.41
CA ALA A 507 -16.69 -6.36 -34.52
C ALA A 507 -16.44 -6.76 -35.99
N LYS A 508 -15.46 -7.67 -36.19
CA LYS A 508 -15.29 -8.32 -37.49
C LYS A 508 -16.35 -9.39 -37.69
N ASP A 509 -16.58 -9.78 -38.94
CA ASP A 509 -17.63 -10.74 -39.29
C ASP A 509 -17.44 -12.12 -38.65
N ASP A 510 -16.19 -12.52 -38.42
CA ASP A 510 -15.77 -13.78 -37.81
C ASP A 510 -15.65 -13.71 -36.27
N GLU A 511 -15.76 -12.52 -35.68
CA GLU A 511 -15.72 -12.33 -34.25
C GLU A 511 -17.09 -12.57 -33.63
N SER A 512 -17.11 -13.52 -32.65
CA SER A 512 -18.31 -13.82 -31.88
C SER A 512 -17.96 -14.04 -30.42
N SER A 513 -18.63 -13.30 -29.55
CA SER A 513 -18.66 -13.52 -28.09
C SER A 513 -20.13 -13.43 -27.68
N PRO A 514 -20.85 -14.59 -27.68
CA PRO A 514 -22.29 -14.60 -27.50
C PRO A 514 -22.71 -14.11 -26.11
N ILE A 515 -23.74 -13.29 -26.03
CA ILE A 515 -24.29 -12.78 -24.77
C ILE A 515 -24.78 -13.91 -23.86
N VAL A 516 -25.28 -14.99 -24.44
CA VAL A 516 -25.77 -16.16 -23.69
C VAL A 516 -24.66 -16.87 -22.90
N GLU A 517 -23.41 -16.74 -23.32
CA GLU A 517 -22.25 -17.36 -22.64
C GLU A 517 -21.73 -16.51 -21.47
N ILE A 518 -22.29 -15.33 -21.24
CA ILE A 518 -21.84 -14.47 -20.15
C ILE A 518 -22.31 -15.02 -18.81
N GLU A 519 -21.36 -15.46 -18.01
CA GLU A 519 -21.62 -16.01 -16.69
C GLU A 519 -21.83 -14.86 -15.70
N THR A 520 -23.08 -14.64 -15.32
CA THR A 520 -23.45 -13.58 -14.37
C THR A 520 -23.71 -14.11 -12.96
N ARG A 521 -23.84 -15.44 -12.82
CA ARG A 521 -24.13 -16.13 -11.56
C ARG A 521 -23.31 -17.41 -11.45
N ILE A 522 -22.81 -17.67 -10.24
CA ILE A 522 -21.92 -18.80 -9.96
C ILE A 522 -22.28 -19.45 -8.63
N ASN A 523 -21.82 -20.67 -8.46
CA ASN A 523 -21.78 -21.35 -7.19
C ASN A 523 -20.34 -21.50 -6.75
N VAL A 524 -20.02 -21.07 -5.55
CA VAL A 524 -18.67 -21.16 -5.00
C VAL A 524 -18.69 -21.70 -3.59
N ILE A 525 -17.63 -22.41 -3.22
CA ILE A 525 -17.40 -22.85 -1.85
C ILE A 525 -16.02 -22.37 -1.46
N GLY A 526 -15.90 -21.85 -0.25
CA GLY A 526 -14.62 -21.41 0.26
C GLY A 526 -14.60 -21.27 1.77
N ARG A 527 -13.39 -21.27 2.31
CA ARG A 527 -13.15 -21.03 3.71
C ARG A 527 -13.05 -19.54 3.96
N ILE A 528 -13.67 -19.05 5.02
CA ILE A 528 -13.58 -17.64 5.43
C ILE A 528 -12.15 -17.34 5.88
N TRP A 529 -11.49 -16.50 5.11
CA TRP A 529 -10.16 -16.00 5.41
C TRP A 529 -10.21 -14.79 6.36
N SER A 530 -11.11 -13.85 6.08
CA SER A 530 -11.35 -12.66 6.89
C SER A 530 -12.82 -12.27 6.85
N ILE A 531 -13.26 -11.62 7.92
CA ILE A 531 -14.57 -10.98 7.97
C ILE A 531 -14.33 -9.49 7.95
N ASP A 532 -14.67 -8.86 6.82
CA ASP A 532 -14.31 -7.48 6.49
C ASP A 532 -15.35 -6.46 6.96
N ALA A 533 -16.60 -6.89 7.16
CA ALA A 533 -17.65 -6.10 7.79
C ALA A 533 -18.71 -7.00 8.38
N PHE A 534 -19.12 -6.68 9.60
CA PHE A 534 -20.28 -7.30 10.26
C PHE A 534 -21.52 -6.44 10.11
N PRO A 535 -22.72 -7.05 10.13
CA PRO A 535 -23.95 -6.31 10.35
C PRO A 535 -23.92 -5.82 11.80
N ASP A 536 -23.71 -4.53 12.01
CA ASP A 536 -23.79 -3.96 13.35
C ASP A 536 -25.20 -3.40 13.65
N GLY A 537 -25.53 -3.32 14.94
CA GLY A 537 -26.78 -2.76 15.41
C GLY A 537 -26.91 -1.23 15.21
N LEU A 538 -25.89 -0.57 14.66
CA LEU A 538 -25.81 0.88 14.46
C LEU A 538 -26.11 1.31 13.01
N GLY A 539 -26.53 0.36 12.16
CA GLY A 539 -27.03 0.68 10.82
C GLY A 539 -26.05 0.43 9.68
N VAL A 540 -24.93 -0.23 9.89
CA VAL A 540 -24.14 -0.78 8.77
C VAL A 540 -24.93 -1.93 8.15
N SER A 541 -25.52 -1.61 7.04
CA SER A 541 -26.34 -2.52 6.26
C SER A 541 -25.49 -3.38 5.33
N ARG A 542 -24.29 -3.81 5.77
CA ARG A 542 -23.34 -4.57 4.96
C ARG A 542 -22.72 -5.72 5.75
N TRP A 543 -22.64 -6.86 5.12
CA TRP A 543 -21.80 -7.98 5.52
C TRP A 543 -20.81 -8.27 4.41
N SER A 544 -19.54 -8.45 4.74
CA SER A 544 -18.50 -8.76 3.76
C SER A 544 -17.47 -9.70 4.37
N VAL A 545 -17.12 -10.72 3.60
CA VAL A 545 -16.07 -11.68 3.95
C VAL A 545 -15.18 -11.94 2.75
N THR A 546 -13.92 -12.30 3.00
CA THR A 546 -13.06 -12.91 1.99
C THR A 546 -13.07 -14.41 2.16
N ILE A 547 -13.39 -15.13 1.09
CA ILE A 547 -13.34 -16.59 1.05
C ILE A 547 -12.18 -17.04 0.17
N VAL A 548 -11.62 -18.20 0.50
CA VAL A 548 -10.50 -18.81 -0.21
C VAL A 548 -10.74 -20.29 -0.46
N ASP A 549 -10.19 -20.77 -1.57
CA ASP A 549 -9.97 -22.18 -1.84
C ASP A 549 -8.53 -22.38 -2.37
N LYS A 550 -8.16 -23.61 -2.76
CA LYS A 550 -6.82 -23.89 -3.32
C LYS A 550 -6.53 -23.18 -4.65
N SER A 551 -7.54 -22.65 -5.32
CA SER A 551 -7.42 -22.00 -6.62
C SER A 551 -7.32 -20.49 -6.51
N GLY A 552 -7.83 -19.87 -5.42
CA GLY A 552 -7.80 -18.41 -5.31
C GLY A 552 -8.63 -17.85 -4.16
N SER A 553 -8.98 -16.57 -4.27
CA SER A 553 -9.81 -15.84 -3.31
C SER A 553 -10.86 -14.97 -3.98
N ALA A 554 -11.96 -14.75 -3.30
CA ALA A 554 -13.00 -13.80 -3.70
C ALA A 554 -13.58 -13.08 -2.48
N GLY A 555 -14.00 -11.82 -2.67
CA GLY A 555 -14.84 -11.15 -1.71
C GLY A 555 -16.29 -11.63 -1.83
N VAL A 556 -16.96 -11.84 -0.72
CA VAL A 556 -18.41 -12.05 -0.69
C VAL A 556 -19.05 -10.86 -0.01
N ILE A 557 -20.07 -10.26 -0.61
CA ILE A 557 -20.72 -9.07 -0.07
C ILE A 557 -22.24 -9.20 -0.10
N ALA A 558 -22.87 -8.78 0.99
CA ALA A 558 -24.31 -8.65 1.11
C ALA A 558 -24.70 -7.30 1.71
N PHE A 559 -25.80 -6.73 1.24
CA PHE A 559 -26.30 -5.45 1.71
C PHE A 559 -27.72 -5.59 2.27
N LYS A 560 -27.99 -4.86 3.35
CA LYS A 560 -29.35 -4.71 3.93
C LYS A 560 -30.07 -6.06 4.10
N GLN A 561 -31.24 -6.20 3.51
CA GLN A 561 -32.11 -7.38 3.58
C GLN A 561 -31.51 -8.66 2.99
N PHE A 562 -30.42 -8.58 2.24
CA PHE A 562 -29.75 -9.75 1.67
C PHE A 562 -28.65 -10.31 2.57
N ILE A 563 -28.39 -9.70 3.71
CA ILE A 563 -27.43 -10.21 4.68
C ILE A 563 -27.93 -11.56 5.20
N PRO A 564 -27.15 -12.64 5.06
CA PRO A 564 -27.57 -13.97 5.51
C PRO A 564 -27.78 -13.99 7.03
N VAL A 565 -28.83 -14.66 7.49
CA VAL A 565 -29.09 -14.81 8.93
C VAL A 565 -27.92 -15.47 9.66
N LEU A 566 -27.23 -16.40 9.00
CA LEU A 566 -26.07 -17.09 9.56
C LEU A 566 -24.81 -16.20 9.68
N ALA A 567 -24.82 -15.01 9.06
CA ALA A 567 -23.64 -14.13 9.05
C ALA A 567 -23.13 -13.76 10.46
N ALA A 568 -24.04 -13.60 11.42
CA ALA A 568 -23.70 -13.26 12.80
C ALA A 568 -22.99 -14.39 13.59
N GLY A 569 -23.13 -15.63 13.12
CA GLY A 569 -22.51 -16.80 13.75
C GLY A 569 -21.27 -17.33 13.03
N LEU A 570 -20.88 -16.70 11.92
CA LEU A 570 -19.72 -17.13 11.16
C LEU A 570 -18.41 -16.57 11.76
N SER A 571 -17.40 -17.41 11.69
CA SER A 571 -16.05 -17.12 12.16
C SER A 571 -15.01 -17.37 11.07
N ARG A 572 -13.82 -16.80 11.25
CA ARG A 572 -12.66 -17.14 10.41
C ARG A 572 -12.39 -18.64 10.50
N GLY A 573 -12.17 -19.27 9.36
CA GLY A 573 -11.94 -20.70 9.25
C GLY A 573 -13.19 -21.50 8.91
N ASP A 574 -14.40 -20.96 9.10
CA ASP A 574 -15.64 -21.60 8.66
C ASP A 574 -15.66 -21.74 7.13
N GLU A 575 -16.26 -22.82 6.67
CA GLU A 575 -16.44 -23.08 5.26
C GLU A 575 -17.89 -22.84 4.86
N ILE A 576 -18.08 -21.98 3.86
CA ILE A 576 -19.39 -21.58 3.37
C ILE A 576 -19.56 -21.86 1.88
N ALA A 577 -20.77 -22.16 1.47
CA ALA A 577 -21.17 -22.22 0.07
C ALA A 577 -22.06 -21.02 -0.26
N ILE A 578 -21.76 -20.34 -1.34
CA ILE A 578 -22.60 -19.30 -1.95
C ILE A 578 -23.17 -19.88 -3.23
N LEU A 579 -24.47 -20.12 -3.23
CA LEU A 579 -25.19 -20.72 -4.35
C LEU A 579 -25.94 -19.61 -5.11
N ASN A 580 -25.77 -19.60 -6.42
CA ASN A 580 -26.38 -18.61 -7.30
C ASN A 580 -25.96 -17.17 -6.93
N GLY A 581 -24.69 -16.99 -6.55
CA GLY A 581 -24.11 -15.69 -6.27
C GLY A 581 -23.90 -14.88 -7.54
N GLU A 582 -24.10 -13.56 -7.48
CA GLU A 582 -23.89 -12.67 -8.62
C GLU A 582 -22.41 -12.37 -8.76
N VAL A 583 -21.85 -12.56 -9.95
CA VAL A 583 -20.47 -12.23 -10.26
C VAL A 583 -20.27 -10.72 -10.27
N GLY A 584 -19.15 -10.26 -9.78
CA GLY A 584 -18.76 -8.87 -9.80
C GLY A 584 -17.26 -8.69 -9.60
N GLU A 585 -16.84 -7.46 -9.69
CA GLU A 585 -15.47 -7.05 -9.43
C GLU A 585 -15.47 -5.82 -8.52
N PHE A 586 -14.50 -5.76 -7.63
CA PHE A 586 -14.23 -4.58 -6.83
C PHE A 586 -12.73 -4.39 -6.64
N ASN A 587 -12.20 -3.25 -7.08
CA ASN A 587 -10.77 -2.95 -7.06
C ASN A 587 -9.91 -4.07 -7.70
N GLY A 588 -10.33 -4.59 -8.85
CA GLY A 588 -9.64 -5.64 -9.58
C GLY A 588 -9.69 -7.04 -8.92
N ARG A 589 -10.54 -7.24 -7.90
CA ARG A 589 -10.73 -8.54 -7.23
C ARG A 589 -12.08 -9.14 -7.57
N ALA A 590 -12.09 -10.46 -7.71
CA ALA A 590 -13.34 -11.20 -7.81
C ALA A 590 -14.23 -10.92 -6.59
N GLN A 591 -15.49 -10.64 -6.85
CA GLN A 591 -16.50 -10.43 -5.83
C GLN A 591 -17.76 -11.23 -6.18
N VAL A 592 -18.31 -11.90 -5.18
CA VAL A 592 -19.59 -12.59 -5.26
C VAL A 592 -20.60 -11.80 -4.44
N ARG A 593 -21.64 -11.29 -5.09
CA ARG A 593 -22.70 -10.52 -4.43
C ARG A 593 -23.85 -11.44 -4.04
N VAL A 594 -24.28 -11.29 -2.81
CA VAL A 594 -25.48 -11.96 -2.31
C VAL A 594 -26.69 -11.12 -2.66
N GLY A 595 -27.51 -11.64 -3.54
CA GLY A 595 -28.74 -11.01 -4.02
C GLY A 595 -30.00 -11.78 -3.60
N PRO A 596 -31.19 -11.41 -4.11
CA PRO A 596 -32.48 -11.99 -3.72
C PRO A 596 -32.59 -13.50 -4.00
N ASN A 597 -31.84 -13.99 -4.99
CA ASN A 597 -31.87 -15.39 -5.40
C ASN A 597 -30.62 -16.18 -4.94
N THR A 598 -29.78 -15.56 -4.13
CA THR A 598 -28.56 -16.17 -3.62
C THR A 598 -28.84 -16.88 -2.30
N ARG A 599 -28.28 -18.07 -2.13
CA ARG A 599 -28.33 -18.82 -0.89
C ARG A 599 -26.92 -18.97 -0.33
N VAL A 600 -26.74 -18.61 0.93
CA VAL A 600 -25.49 -18.83 1.67
C VAL A 600 -25.72 -19.91 2.70
N VAL A 601 -24.84 -20.91 2.75
CA VAL A 601 -24.96 -22.09 3.62
C VAL A 601 -23.62 -22.33 4.32
N SER A 602 -23.69 -22.70 5.60
CA SER A 602 -22.52 -23.21 6.31
C SER A 602 -22.26 -24.64 5.87
N VAL A 603 -21.03 -24.93 5.49
CA VAL A 603 -20.59 -26.28 5.07
C VAL A 603 -19.90 -27.00 6.22
N ARG A 604 -18.92 -26.32 6.83
CA ARG A 604 -18.19 -26.79 8.03
C ARG A 604 -17.94 -25.61 8.95
N THR A 605 -17.89 -25.86 10.24
CA THR A 605 -17.44 -24.86 11.22
C THR A 605 -15.93 -24.91 11.39
N SER A 606 -15.34 -23.84 11.90
CA SER A 606 -13.90 -23.79 12.20
C SER A 606 -13.45 -24.82 13.24
N GLU A 607 -14.37 -25.32 14.07
CA GLU A 607 -14.10 -26.38 15.03
C GLU A 607 -13.87 -27.76 14.35
N ASP A 608 -14.47 -27.96 13.17
CA ASP A 608 -14.36 -29.21 12.37
C ASP A 608 -13.17 -29.17 11.39
N VAL A 609 -12.46 -28.05 11.28
CA VAL A 609 -11.41 -27.82 10.29
C VAL A 609 -10.10 -27.54 11.00
N PRO A 610 -8.98 -28.20 10.61
CA PRO A 610 -7.67 -27.89 11.17
C PRO A 610 -7.36 -26.38 11.07
N SER A 611 -6.77 -25.81 12.12
CA SER A 611 -6.38 -24.39 12.15
C SER A 611 -5.45 -24.04 10.99
N PHE A 612 -5.59 -22.83 10.48
CA PHE A 612 -4.65 -22.26 9.51
C PHE A 612 -3.21 -22.29 10.03
#